data_dcff0887ef58a4cd224c055574bdcf8d
#
_entry.id   dcff0887ef58a4cd224c055574bdcf8d
#
_cell.length_a   1.000
_cell.length_b   1.000
_cell.length_c   1.000
_cell.angle_alpha   90.00
_cell.angle_beta   90.00
_cell.angle_gamma   90.00
#
_symmetry.space_group_name_H-M   'P 1'
#
loop_
_entity.id
_entity.type
_entity.pdbx_description
1 polymer ?
#
loop_
_entity_poly.entity_id
_entity_poly.type
_entity_poly.pdbx_seq_one_letter_code
_entity_poly.pdbx_strand_id
1 'polypeptide(L)'
;HYPLRRQRQMCIRDSPDHVYELAVDLVRRTRPGSTEAPSWIKQSVQWGAGPRAVQFLIKGAKAQAVIKGNFIVSEEDLESVAEPVLYHRIITNFHARSEGITSAEVIKRLIEELRADNR
;
A
#
# COMPACT_ATOMS: atom_id res chain seq x y z
N HIS A 1 -0.19 -26.79 19.52
CA HIS A 1 -0.32 -25.35 19.33
C HIS A 1 0.46 -24.78 18.17
N TYR A 2 1.56 -25.43 17.80
CA TYR A 2 2.36 -24.98 16.66
C TYR A 2 1.58 -25.03 15.34
N PRO A 3 0.84 -26.09 15.00
CA PRO A 3 0.03 -26.08 13.77
C PRO A 3 -1.07 -25.02 13.78
N LEU A 4 -1.68 -24.78 14.94
CA LEU A 4 -2.69 -23.72 15.07
C LEU A 4 -2.08 -22.34 14.91
N ARG A 5 -0.88 -22.14 15.45
CA ARG A 5 -0.14 -20.90 15.32
C ARG A 5 0.23 -20.62 13.86
N ARG A 6 0.70 -21.64 13.17
CA ARG A 6 1.06 -21.56 11.76
C ARG A 6 -0.17 -21.27 10.90
N GLN A 7 -1.27 -21.96 11.19
CA GLN A 7 -2.54 -21.73 10.51
C GLN A 7 -3.06 -20.32 10.78
N ARG A 8 -2.91 -19.85 12.01
CA ARG A 8 -3.30 -18.50 12.40
C ARG A 8 -2.44 -17.44 11.69
N GLN A 9 -1.15 -17.67 11.55
CA GLN A 9 -0.26 -16.77 10.81
C GLN A 9 -0.62 -16.72 9.34
N MET A 10 -0.93 -17.85 8.72
CA MET A 10 -1.39 -17.88 7.34
C MET A 10 -2.73 -17.15 7.18
N CYS A 11 -3.67 -17.37 8.11
CA CYS A 11 -4.96 -16.69 8.11
C CYS A 11 -4.82 -15.18 8.33
N ILE A 12 -3.85 -14.76 9.16
CA ILE A 12 -3.56 -13.34 9.38
C ILE A 12 -3.05 -12.69 8.11
N ARG A 13 -2.14 -13.35 7.38
CA ARG A 13 -1.58 -12.82 6.14
C ARG A 13 -2.63 -12.65 5.05
N ASP A 14 -3.58 -13.57 4.99
CA ASP A 14 -4.62 -13.57 3.94
C ASP A 14 -5.97 -13.07 4.47
N SER A 15 -6.02 -12.63 5.74
CA SER A 15 -7.26 -12.14 6.32
C SER A 15 -7.60 -10.74 5.79
N PRO A 16 -8.89 -10.40 5.71
CA PRO A 16 -9.29 -9.03 5.37
C PRO A 16 -8.71 -7.98 6.30
N ASP A 17 -8.56 -8.31 7.60
CA ASP A 17 -7.98 -7.40 8.58
C ASP A 17 -6.51 -7.10 8.27
N HIS A 18 -5.75 -8.11 7.87
CA HIS A 18 -4.34 -7.93 7.52
C HIS A 18 -4.20 -7.04 6.28
N VAL A 19 -5.00 -7.29 5.26
CA VAL A 19 -4.99 -6.48 4.04
C VAL A 19 -5.41 -5.05 4.34
N TYR A 20 -6.41 -4.87 5.20
CA TYR A 20 -6.84 -3.53 5.63
C TYR A 20 -5.69 -2.79 6.34
N GLU A 21 -5.00 -3.46 7.25
CA GLU A 21 -3.86 -2.86 7.95
C GLU A 21 -2.74 -2.48 7.00
N LEU A 22 -2.46 -3.30 6.00
CA LEU A 22 -1.48 -2.99 4.97
C LEU A 22 -1.88 -1.77 4.15
N ALA A 23 -3.17 -1.67 3.81
CA ALA A 23 -3.68 -0.53 3.06
C ALA A 23 -3.55 0.76 3.87
N VAL A 24 -3.88 0.72 5.15
CA VAL A 24 -3.73 1.85 6.06
C VAL A 24 -2.26 2.25 6.18
N ASP A 25 -1.37 1.28 6.37
CA ASP A 25 0.06 1.51 6.48
C ASP A 25 0.61 2.15 5.21
N LEU A 26 0.24 1.61 4.05
CA LEU A 26 0.66 2.15 2.75
C LEU A 26 0.23 3.61 2.59
N VAL A 27 -1.02 3.92 2.89
CA VAL A 27 -1.55 5.29 2.78
C VAL A 27 -0.82 6.23 3.73
N ARG A 28 -0.58 5.80 4.97
CA ARG A 28 0.15 6.60 5.95
C ARG A 28 1.57 6.89 5.50
N ARG A 29 2.23 5.91 4.89
CA ARG A 29 3.59 6.08 4.38
C ARG A 29 3.67 7.07 3.21
N THR A 30 2.56 7.31 2.50
CA THR A 30 2.54 8.31 1.43
C THR A 30 2.47 9.75 1.96
N ARG A 31 2.09 9.93 3.21
CA ARG A 31 1.84 11.26 3.78
C ARG A 31 3.08 11.78 4.48
N PRO A 32 3.69 12.88 3.97
CA PRO A 32 4.93 13.39 4.55
C PRO A 32 4.82 13.84 6.01
N GLY A 33 3.61 14.18 6.47
CA GLY A 33 3.37 14.55 7.87
C GLY A 33 3.20 13.37 8.82
N SER A 34 3.17 12.15 8.30
CA SER A 34 2.97 10.95 9.12
C SER A 34 4.29 10.48 9.74
N THR A 35 4.22 9.94 10.95
CA THR A 35 5.40 9.36 11.60
C THR A 35 5.89 8.08 10.91
N GLU A 36 5.00 7.38 10.22
CA GLU A 36 5.33 6.17 9.47
C GLU A 36 6.00 6.46 8.13
N ALA A 37 5.96 7.70 7.67
CA ALA A 37 6.52 8.06 6.36
C ALA A 37 8.04 7.97 6.37
N PRO A 38 8.65 7.29 5.36
CA PRO A 38 10.09 7.29 5.22
C PRO A 38 10.63 8.71 4.99
N SER A 39 11.90 8.93 5.29
CA SER A 39 12.52 10.25 5.12
C SER A 39 12.47 10.72 3.66
N TRP A 40 12.64 9.80 2.70
CA TRP A 40 12.62 10.14 1.29
C TRP A 40 11.21 10.60 0.83
N ILE A 41 10.14 10.14 1.48
CA ILE A 41 8.79 10.64 1.23
C ILE A 41 8.68 12.11 1.62
N LYS A 42 9.22 12.47 2.77
CA LYS A 42 9.20 13.85 3.24
C LYS A 42 9.95 14.79 2.28
N GLN A 43 10.96 14.26 1.60
CA GLN A 43 11.75 15.03 0.63
C GLN A 43 11.12 15.09 -0.76
N SER A 44 10.27 14.12 -1.11
CA SER A 44 9.80 13.95 -2.50
C SER A 44 8.32 14.22 -2.69
N VAL A 45 7.50 14.08 -1.64
CA VAL A 45 6.04 14.16 -1.73
C VAL A 45 5.54 15.41 -1.05
N GLN A 46 4.75 16.20 -1.79
CA GLN A 46 4.09 17.39 -1.24
C GLN A 46 2.78 17.00 -0.57
N TRP A 47 1.97 16.19 -1.24
CA TRP A 47 0.69 15.72 -0.75
C TRP A 47 0.60 14.21 -0.89
N GLY A 48 0.29 13.54 0.19
CA GLY A 48 0.03 12.11 0.17
C GLY A 48 -1.46 11.80 0.04
N ALA A 49 -1.76 10.52 -0.05
CA ALA A 49 -3.15 10.05 -0.16
C ALA A 49 -3.89 10.25 1.16
N GLY A 50 -5.19 10.53 1.06
CA GLY A 50 -6.05 10.70 2.21
C GLY A 50 -6.71 9.39 2.67
N PRO A 51 -7.54 9.46 3.75
CA PRO A 51 -8.18 8.25 4.30
C PRO A 51 -9.08 7.51 3.31
N ARG A 52 -9.68 8.21 2.37
CA ARG A 52 -10.53 7.58 1.34
C ARG A 52 -9.75 6.62 0.45
N ALA A 53 -8.45 6.84 0.30
CA ALA A 53 -7.62 5.97 -0.51
C ALA A 53 -7.60 4.54 0.06
N VAL A 54 -7.68 4.39 1.38
CA VAL A 54 -7.76 3.07 2.03
C VAL A 54 -8.98 2.31 1.51
N GLN A 55 -10.13 2.96 1.46
CA GLN A 55 -11.37 2.33 0.98
C GLN A 55 -11.26 1.92 -0.49
N PHE A 56 -10.69 2.78 -1.32
CA PHE A 56 -10.50 2.48 -2.74
C PHE A 56 -9.51 1.33 -2.95
N LEU A 57 -8.46 1.28 -2.14
CA LEU A 57 -7.49 0.18 -2.19
C LEU A 57 -8.16 -1.15 -1.84
N ILE A 58 -8.97 -1.17 -0.78
CA ILE A 58 -9.67 -2.38 -0.36
C ILE A 58 -10.67 -2.83 -1.41
N LYS A 59 -11.46 -1.91 -1.95
CA LYS A 59 -12.43 -2.23 -3.00
C LYS A 59 -11.74 -2.75 -4.26
N GLY A 60 -10.66 -2.11 -4.66
CA GLY A 60 -9.88 -2.55 -5.81
C GLY A 60 -9.25 -3.93 -5.60
N ALA A 61 -8.72 -4.17 -4.40
CA ALA A 61 -8.13 -5.46 -4.07
C ALA A 61 -9.17 -6.58 -4.09
N LYS A 62 -10.36 -6.30 -3.56
CA LYS A 62 -11.48 -7.27 -3.61
C LYS A 62 -11.89 -7.58 -5.05
N ALA A 63 -11.99 -6.54 -5.87
CA ALA A 63 -12.33 -6.73 -7.29
C ALA A 63 -11.27 -7.57 -8.00
N GLN A 64 -10.00 -7.32 -7.71
CA GLN A 64 -8.90 -8.07 -8.29
C GLN A 64 -8.95 -9.55 -7.88
N ALA A 65 -9.25 -9.83 -6.62
CA ALA A 65 -9.40 -11.19 -6.12
C ALA A 65 -10.53 -11.92 -6.85
N VAL A 66 -11.66 -11.27 -7.05
CA VAL A 66 -12.80 -11.83 -7.79
C VAL A 66 -12.42 -12.13 -9.23
N ILE A 67 -11.73 -11.22 -9.89
CA ILE A 67 -11.28 -11.42 -11.28
C ILE A 67 -10.38 -12.65 -11.38
N LYS A 68 -9.53 -12.87 -10.39
CA LYS A 68 -8.64 -14.04 -10.34
C LYS A 68 -9.35 -15.32 -9.91
N GLY A 69 -10.60 -15.23 -9.49
CA GLY A 69 -11.37 -16.38 -9.00
C GLY A 69 -11.04 -16.76 -7.56
N ASN A 70 -10.43 -15.85 -6.79
CA ASN A 70 -10.09 -16.09 -5.39
C ASN A 70 -11.19 -15.55 -4.47
N PHE A 71 -11.47 -16.29 -3.41
CA PHE A 71 -12.44 -15.85 -2.40
C PHE A 71 -11.84 -14.95 -1.34
N ILE A 72 -10.51 -14.97 -1.21
CA ILE A 72 -9.78 -14.23 -0.18
C ILE A 72 -8.87 -13.22 -0.85
N VAL A 73 -8.91 -11.98 -0.35
CA VAL A 73 -8.05 -10.90 -0.84
C VAL A 73 -6.64 -11.12 -0.28
N SER A 74 -5.64 -11.07 -1.15
CA SER A 74 -4.24 -11.25 -0.77
C SER A 74 -3.48 -9.92 -0.82
N GLU A 75 -2.27 -9.94 -0.28
CA GLU A 75 -1.35 -8.79 -0.39
C GLU A 75 -1.06 -8.44 -1.84
N GLU A 76 -0.93 -9.46 -2.70
CA GLU A 76 -0.68 -9.25 -4.12
C GLU A 76 -1.82 -8.50 -4.79
N ASP A 77 -3.06 -8.78 -4.40
CA ASP A 77 -4.23 -8.06 -4.91
C ASP A 77 -4.16 -6.58 -4.54
N LEU A 78 -3.78 -6.29 -3.30
CA LEU A 78 -3.61 -4.92 -2.83
C LEU A 78 -2.50 -4.21 -3.62
N GLU A 79 -1.37 -4.86 -3.78
CA GLU A 79 -0.23 -4.28 -4.50
C GLU A 79 -0.56 -4.00 -5.97
N SER A 80 -1.33 -4.88 -6.60
CA SER A 80 -1.69 -4.72 -8.00
C SER A 80 -2.59 -3.53 -8.26
N VAL A 81 -3.37 -3.10 -7.27
CA VAL A 81 -4.26 -1.94 -7.42
C VAL A 81 -3.69 -0.67 -6.79
N ALA A 82 -2.56 -0.76 -6.10
CA ALA A 82 -1.98 0.38 -5.40
C ALA A 82 -1.63 1.52 -6.35
N GLU A 83 -0.95 1.25 -7.45
CA GLU A 83 -0.56 2.28 -8.41
C GLU A 83 -1.76 2.98 -9.04
N PRO A 84 -2.75 2.27 -9.64
CA PRO A 84 -3.91 2.94 -10.21
C PRO A 84 -4.71 3.77 -9.20
N VAL A 85 -4.82 3.29 -7.96
CA VAL A 85 -5.58 4.00 -6.93
C VAL A 85 -4.83 5.22 -6.42
N LEU A 86 -3.53 5.09 -6.17
CA LEU A 86 -2.75 6.13 -5.53
C LEU A 86 -2.14 7.14 -6.51
N TYR A 87 -2.03 6.79 -7.78
CA TYR A 87 -1.32 7.61 -8.78
C TYR A 87 -1.81 9.06 -8.80
N HIS A 88 -3.13 9.27 -8.78
CA HIS A 88 -3.72 10.61 -8.82
C HIS A 88 -3.87 11.25 -7.45
N ARG A 89 -3.52 10.55 -6.39
CA ARG A 89 -3.69 11.02 -5.01
C ARG A 89 -2.38 11.43 -4.34
N ILE A 90 -1.26 11.14 -4.99
CA ILE A 90 0.05 11.52 -4.51
C ILE A 90 0.61 12.60 -5.43
N ILE A 91 0.96 13.75 -4.85
CA ILE A 91 1.54 14.86 -5.59
C ILE A 91 2.99 15.00 -5.14
N THR A 92 3.91 14.83 -6.09
CA THR A 92 5.33 15.03 -5.84
C THR A 92 5.63 16.53 -5.70
N ASN A 93 6.68 16.86 -4.94
CA ASN A 93 7.07 18.24 -4.77
C ASN A 93 7.93 18.71 -5.95
N PHE A 94 8.28 19.99 -5.95
CA PHE A 94 9.09 20.57 -7.02
C PHE A 94 10.44 19.88 -7.15
N HIS A 95 11.09 19.58 -6.02
CA HIS A 95 12.39 18.92 -6.03
C HIS A 95 12.34 17.56 -6.74
N ALA A 96 11.34 16.74 -6.40
CA ALA A 96 11.17 15.44 -7.03
C ALA A 96 10.88 15.56 -8.53
N ARG A 97 10.03 16.51 -8.90
CA ARG A 97 9.69 16.73 -10.32
C ARG A 97 10.90 17.20 -11.12
N SER A 98 11.77 18.02 -10.50
CA SER A 98 12.97 18.48 -11.18
C SER A 98 13.98 17.36 -11.39
N GLU A 99 13.95 16.33 -10.56
CA GLU A 99 14.79 15.13 -10.70
C GLU A 99 14.14 14.04 -11.55
N GLY A 100 12.92 14.27 -12.05
CA GLY A 100 12.21 13.31 -12.86
C GLY A 100 11.54 12.19 -12.09
N ILE A 101 11.35 12.35 -10.79
CA ILE A 101 10.68 11.36 -9.94
C ILE A 101 9.17 11.52 -10.10
N THR A 102 8.49 10.44 -10.51
CA THR A 102 7.05 10.43 -10.74
C THR A 102 6.32 9.81 -9.55
N SER A 103 5.00 10.06 -9.49
CA SER A 103 4.14 9.41 -8.50
C SER A 103 4.19 7.89 -8.60
N ALA A 104 4.28 7.36 -9.82
CA ALA A 104 4.37 5.92 -10.05
C ALA A 104 5.64 5.34 -9.42
N GLU A 105 6.77 6.02 -9.53
CA GLU A 105 8.02 5.58 -8.93
C GLU A 105 7.96 5.61 -7.40
N VAL A 106 7.32 6.63 -6.85
CA VAL A 106 7.10 6.75 -5.40
C VAL A 106 6.28 5.56 -4.89
N ILE A 107 5.19 5.26 -5.56
CA ILE A 107 4.31 4.14 -5.19
C ILE A 107 5.06 2.81 -5.27
N LYS A 108 5.79 2.60 -6.35
CA LYS A 108 6.54 1.37 -6.56
C LYS A 108 7.57 1.15 -5.45
N ARG A 109 8.30 2.19 -5.09
CA ARG A 109 9.29 2.12 -4.02
C ARG A 109 8.64 1.85 -2.66
N LEU A 110 7.50 2.47 -2.38
CA LEU A 110 6.75 2.22 -1.16
C LEU A 110 6.29 0.76 -1.05
N ILE A 111 5.82 0.19 -2.15
CA ILE A 111 5.39 -1.21 -2.18
C ILE A 111 6.57 -2.13 -1.90
N GLU A 112 7.72 -1.86 -2.49
CA GLU A 112 8.93 -2.65 -2.26
C GLU A 112 9.37 -2.60 -0.79
N GLU A 113 9.33 -1.43 -0.18
CA GLU A 113 9.64 -1.26 1.24
C GLU A 113 8.63 -1.96 2.14
N LEU A 114 7.36 -1.89 1.78
CA LEU A 114 6.30 -2.56 2.53
C LEU A 114 6.49 -4.07 2.52
N ARG A 115 6.85 -4.63 1.37
CA ARG A 115 7.17 -6.06 1.25
C ARG A 115 8.34 -6.44 2.14
N ALA A 116 9.39 -5.64 2.15
CA ALA A 116 10.57 -5.90 2.96
C ALA A 116 10.23 -5.89 4.44
N ASP A 117 9.40 -4.94 4.87
CA ASP A 117 9.01 -4.82 6.28
C ASP A 117 8.10 -5.95 6.76
N ASN A 118 7.36 -6.58 5.84
CA ASN A 118 6.43 -7.66 6.17
C ASN A 118 7.03 -9.06 5.99
N ARG A 119 8.29 -9.16 5.64
CA ARG A 119 9.02 -10.42 5.63
C ARG A 119 9.65 -10.70 7.00
#